data_9428fe3a2e93b73164c8166ed71504ef
#
_entry.id   9428fe3a2e93b73164c8166ed71504ef
#
_cell.length_a   1.000
_cell.length_b   1.000
_cell.length_c   1.000
_cell.angle_alpha   90.00
_cell.angle_beta   90.00
_cell.angle_gamma   90.00
#
_symmetry.space_group_name_H-M   'P 1'
#
loop_
_entity.id
_entity.type
_entity.pdbx_description
1 polymer ?
#
loop_
_entity_poly.entity_id
_entity_poly.type
_entity_poly.pdbx_seq_one_letter_code
_entity_poly.pdbx_strand_id
1 'polypeptide(L)'
;MKVMAIKNWLITGDTHGRNCDRLRSIKENMLEYAPEETAVIILGDAGFNYYLDSSDRRHKKEASRYGYTIYCVRGNHEARPGEHLGMHLIQDENVGGPVWIEDEFPLIRYFCDWGHYNIAGRNTLVIGGAYSVDKWYRLQNGWHWFENEQLTDFEMAACLKNAKYREFDLILSHTCPLSFQPTDMFLNFIDQSTVDNSMEAWMEIVREEVKWNCWLFGHYHADRIEAPHVEQFYTEVEKLEDIEARWKKYDETGELDWWLPMSPAMQKIVNK
;
A
#
# COMPACT_ATOMS: atom_id res chain seq x y z
N MET A 1 -11.44 2.62 -26.21
CA MET A 1 -12.24 3.25 -25.13
C MET A 1 -11.53 4.53 -24.72
N LYS A 2 -12.26 5.66 -24.58
CA LYS A 2 -11.66 6.87 -24.02
C LYS A 2 -11.40 6.57 -22.54
N VAL A 3 -10.14 6.54 -22.12
CA VAL A 3 -9.80 6.40 -20.70
C VAL A 3 -10.37 7.63 -20.02
N MET A 4 -11.36 7.46 -19.14
CA MET A 4 -11.86 8.57 -18.33
C MET A 4 -10.80 8.89 -17.30
N ALA A 5 -10.55 10.18 -17.08
CA ALA A 5 -9.59 10.61 -16.06
C ALA A 5 -10.11 10.24 -14.66
N ILE A 6 -9.27 9.65 -13.85
CA ILE A 6 -9.56 9.38 -12.44
C ILE A 6 -9.70 10.72 -11.70
N LYS A 7 -10.81 10.90 -11.00
CA LYS A 7 -11.11 12.09 -10.20
C LYS A 7 -11.00 11.85 -8.70
N ASN A 8 -11.28 10.62 -8.27
CA ASN A 8 -11.30 10.24 -6.87
C ASN A 8 -10.27 9.16 -6.61
N TRP A 9 -9.50 9.33 -5.56
CA TRP A 9 -8.48 8.39 -5.14
C TRP A 9 -8.77 7.93 -3.72
N LEU A 10 -9.11 6.67 -3.57
CA LEU A 10 -9.41 6.03 -2.29
C LEU A 10 -8.23 5.17 -1.87
N ILE A 11 -7.89 5.21 -0.60
CA ILE A 11 -6.80 4.43 0.01
C ILE A 11 -7.40 3.38 0.94
N THR A 12 -6.85 2.18 0.91
CA THR A 12 -7.20 1.10 1.84
C THR A 12 -6.01 0.16 2.05
N GLY A 13 -6.03 -0.65 3.11
CA GLY A 13 -5.00 -1.65 3.39
C GLY A 13 -5.29 -3.02 2.80
N ASP A 14 -4.66 -4.00 3.38
CA ASP A 14 -4.65 -5.39 2.99
C ASP A 14 -6.05 -5.97 2.81
N THR A 15 -6.29 -6.63 1.69
CA THR A 15 -7.58 -7.28 1.43
C THR A 15 -7.52 -8.80 1.44
N HIS A 16 -6.33 -9.39 1.25
CA HIS A 16 -6.12 -10.84 1.23
C HIS A 16 -7.15 -11.60 0.39
N GLY A 17 -7.46 -11.09 -0.80
CA GLY A 17 -8.46 -11.67 -1.69
C GLY A 17 -9.92 -11.31 -1.36
N ARG A 18 -10.20 -10.58 -0.27
CA ARG A 18 -11.55 -10.07 0.07
C ARG A 18 -11.87 -8.73 -0.62
N ASN A 19 -11.31 -8.54 -1.80
CA ASN A 19 -11.49 -7.31 -2.58
C ASN A 19 -12.96 -6.96 -2.82
N CYS A 20 -13.80 -7.98 -3.10
CA CYS A 20 -15.22 -7.75 -3.35
C CYS A 20 -15.98 -7.19 -2.14
N ASP A 21 -15.61 -7.56 -0.93
CA ASP A 21 -16.23 -7.02 0.27
C ASP A 21 -15.87 -5.54 0.44
N ARG A 22 -14.60 -5.19 0.21
CA ARG A 22 -14.12 -3.81 0.23
C ARG A 22 -14.78 -2.96 -0.85
N LEU A 23 -14.78 -3.42 -2.10
CA LEU A 23 -15.38 -2.71 -3.23
C LEU A 23 -16.91 -2.58 -3.09
N ARG A 24 -17.57 -3.58 -2.49
CA ARG A 24 -18.99 -3.49 -2.15
C ARG A 24 -19.24 -2.40 -1.11
N SER A 25 -18.44 -2.38 -0.04
CA SER A 25 -18.55 -1.34 0.99
C SER A 25 -18.37 0.06 0.40
N ILE A 26 -17.38 0.26 -0.47
CA ILE A 26 -17.22 1.53 -1.18
C ILE A 26 -18.49 1.88 -1.97
N LYS A 27 -18.99 0.94 -2.77
CA LYS A 27 -20.15 1.15 -3.63
C LYS A 27 -21.44 1.45 -2.85
N GLU A 28 -21.59 0.88 -1.66
CA GLU A 28 -22.81 1.03 -0.83
C GLU A 28 -22.75 2.26 0.08
N ASN A 29 -21.56 2.63 0.56
CA ASN A 29 -21.40 3.67 1.59
C ASN A 29 -20.79 4.97 1.05
N MET A 30 -20.22 4.96 -0.14
CA MET A 30 -19.52 6.09 -0.76
C MET A 30 -20.13 6.37 -2.15
N LEU A 31 -21.45 6.62 -2.17
CA LEU A 31 -22.28 6.70 -3.41
C LEU A 31 -21.89 7.83 -4.36
N GLU A 32 -21.20 8.85 -3.84
CA GLU A 32 -20.70 9.99 -4.62
C GLU A 32 -19.53 9.62 -5.55
N TYR A 33 -18.89 8.46 -5.35
CA TYR A 33 -17.72 8.06 -6.14
C TYR A 33 -18.11 7.08 -7.25
N ALA A 34 -18.39 7.64 -8.44
CA ALA A 34 -18.66 6.84 -9.63
C ALA A 34 -17.49 5.90 -9.94
N PRO A 35 -17.71 4.59 -10.11
CA PRO A 35 -16.63 3.61 -10.29
C PRO A 35 -15.66 3.95 -11.42
N GLU A 36 -16.17 4.42 -12.56
CA GLU A 36 -15.39 4.76 -13.76
C GLU A 36 -14.49 5.99 -13.60
N GLU A 37 -14.72 6.81 -12.57
CA GLU A 37 -13.94 8.01 -12.23
C GLU A 37 -13.16 7.85 -10.93
N THR A 38 -13.17 6.65 -10.34
CA THR A 38 -12.58 6.37 -9.03
C THR A 38 -11.51 5.29 -9.11
N ALA A 39 -10.36 5.58 -8.53
CA ALA A 39 -9.32 4.60 -8.28
C ALA A 39 -9.30 4.20 -6.80
N VAL A 40 -9.05 2.92 -6.55
CA VAL A 40 -8.82 2.37 -5.20
C VAL A 40 -7.37 1.89 -5.12
N ILE A 41 -6.59 2.46 -4.22
CA ILE A 41 -5.22 2.01 -3.95
C ILE A 41 -5.24 1.06 -2.77
N ILE A 42 -4.72 -0.15 -2.97
CA ILE A 42 -4.55 -1.17 -1.92
C ILE A 42 -3.08 -1.18 -1.50
N LEU A 43 -2.81 -0.94 -0.23
CA LEU A 43 -1.45 -0.82 0.32
C LEU A 43 -0.79 -2.17 0.62
N GLY A 44 -0.87 -3.07 -0.34
CA GLY A 44 -0.30 -4.40 -0.32
C GLY A 44 -1.29 -5.50 0.00
N ASP A 45 -0.85 -6.73 -0.20
CA ASP A 45 -1.61 -7.95 0.07
C ASP A 45 -3.04 -7.94 -0.50
N ALA A 46 -3.17 -7.48 -1.75
CA ALA A 46 -4.44 -7.49 -2.46
C ALA A 46 -4.97 -8.91 -2.69
N GLY A 47 -4.07 -9.91 -2.74
CA GLY A 47 -4.41 -11.31 -2.92
C GLY A 47 -4.87 -11.65 -4.34
N PHE A 48 -4.45 -10.86 -5.33
CA PHE A 48 -4.72 -11.14 -6.75
C PHE A 48 -3.66 -12.04 -7.40
N ASN A 49 -2.47 -12.15 -6.81
CA ASN A 49 -1.34 -12.93 -7.31
C ASN A 49 -0.77 -13.86 -6.22
N TYR A 50 -1.63 -14.49 -5.43
CA TYR A 50 -1.21 -15.37 -4.34
C TYR A 50 -1.21 -16.85 -4.74
N TYR A 51 -2.32 -17.34 -5.34
CA TYR A 51 -2.48 -18.77 -5.67
C TYR A 51 -1.81 -19.15 -6.99
N LEU A 52 -1.61 -18.19 -7.89
CA LEU A 52 -1.06 -18.38 -9.24
C LEU A 52 -1.86 -19.39 -10.07
N ASP A 53 -3.16 -19.48 -9.83
CA ASP A 53 -4.08 -20.41 -10.45
C ASP A 53 -5.46 -19.77 -10.79
N SER A 54 -6.45 -20.60 -11.03
CA SER A 54 -7.83 -20.16 -11.32
C SER A 54 -8.51 -19.41 -10.18
N SER A 55 -7.99 -19.49 -8.94
CA SER A 55 -8.53 -18.75 -7.80
C SER A 55 -8.21 -17.27 -7.93
N ASP A 56 -6.96 -16.93 -8.27
CA ASP A 56 -6.57 -15.54 -8.52
C ASP A 56 -7.37 -14.95 -9.71
N ARG A 57 -7.50 -15.72 -10.78
CA ARG A 57 -8.31 -15.29 -11.94
C ARG A 57 -9.77 -15.03 -11.55
N ARG A 58 -10.35 -15.84 -10.68
CA ARG A 58 -11.70 -15.63 -10.16
C ARG A 58 -11.79 -14.35 -9.35
N HIS A 59 -10.86 -14.11 -8.41
CA HIS A 59 -10.82 -12.90 -7.61
C HIS A 59 -10.70 -11.65 -8.47
N LYS A 60 -9.80 -11.64 -9.46
CA LYS A 60 -9.64 -10.53 -10.42
C LYS A 60 -10.92 -10.29 -11.22
N LYS A 61 -11.55 -11.35 -11.71
CA LYS A 61 -12.81 -11.27 -12.48
C LYS A 61 -13.95 -10.70 -11.64
N GLU A 62 -14.07 -11.11 -10.39
CA GLU A 62 -15.11 -10.63 -9.49
C GLU A 62 -14.87 -9.16 -9.11
N ALA A 63 -13.64 -8.77 -8.77
CA ALA A 63 -13.28 -7.40 -8.47
C ALA A 63 -13.52 -6.44 -9.65
N SER A 64 -13.14 -6.86 -10.85
CA SER A 64 -13.33 -6.05 -12.09
C SER A 64 -14.79 -5.72 -12.39
N ARG A 65 -15.77 -6.50 -11.88
CA ARG A 65 -17.19 -6.22 -12.07
C ARG A 65 -17.69 -4.96 -11.35
N TYR A 66 -16.96 -4.48 -10.38
CA TYR A 66 -17.29 -3.23 -9.68
C TYR A 66 -16.98 -1.99 -10.50
N GLY A 67 -16.08 -2.09 -11.50
CA GLY A 67 -15.78 -1.02 -12.44
C GLY A 67 -14.77 0.00 -11.94
N TYR A 68 -14.26 -0.12 -10.70
CA TYR A 68 -13.19 0.72 -10.17
C TYR A 68 -11.85 0.36 -10.82
N THR A 69 -11.00 1.36 -11.04
CA THR A 69 -9.58 1.10 -11.30
C THR A 69 -8.89 0.79 -9.98
N ILE A 70 -8.23 -0.35 -9.88
CA ILE A 70 -7.56 -0.81 -8.66
C ILE A 70 -6.05 -0.73 -8.89
N TYR A 71 -5.36 0.02 -8.04
CA TYR A 71 -3.90 0.07 -8.01
C TYR A 71 -3.41 -0.68 -6.78
N CYS A 72 -2.50 -1.61 -6.96
CA CYS A 72 -1.93 -2.40 -5.88
C CYS A 72 -0.47 -2.03 -5.65
N VAL A 73 -0.12 -1.70 -4.43
CA VAL A 73 1.23 -1.88 -3.93
C VAL A 73 1.43 -3.38 -3.73
N ARG A 74 2.57 -3.95 -4.06
CA ARG A 74 2.81 -5.37 -3.82
C ARG A 74 3.06 -5.63 -2.33
N GLY A 75 2.36 -6.61 -1.77
CA GLY A 75 2.61 -7.10 -0.42
C GLY A 75 3.55 -8.32 -0.39
N ASN A 76 3.72 -8.90 0.80
CA ASN A 76 4.51 -10.12 1.00
C ASN A 76 3.73 -11.41 0.69
N HIS A 77 2.39 -11.35 0.65
CA HIS A 77 1.53 -12.46 0.26
C HIS A 77 1.22 -12.45 -1.24
N GLU A 78 2.12 -11.96 -2.08
CA GLU A 78 1.91 -11.86 -3.52
C GLU A 78 3.19 -12.11 -4.31
N ALA A 79 3.06 -12.85 -5.42
CA ALA A 79 4.15 -12.98 -6.39
C ALA A 79 4.46 -11.61 -7.02
N ARG A 80 5.73 -11.38 -7.36
CA ARG A 80 6.14 -10.18 -8.10
C ARG A 80 5.45 -10.12 -9.46
N PRO A 81 4.81 -9.01 -9.81
CA PRO A 81 4.10 -8.89 -11.08
C PRO A 81 4.96 -9.16 -12.31
N GLY A 82 6.23 -8.74 -12.30
CA GLY A 82 7.17 -8.97 -13.40
C GLY A 82 7.57 -10.44 -13.61
N GLU A 83 7.31 -11.31 -12.64
CA GLU A 83 7.57 -12.75 -12.72
C GLU A 83 6.28 -13.55 -12.93
N HIS A 84 5.12 -12.90 -12.81
CA HIS A 84 3.83 -13.51 -13.05
C HIS A 84 3.56 -13.64 -14.55
N LEU A 85 3.24 -14.85 -15.00
CA LEU A 85 2.93 -15.13 -16.39
C LEU A 85 1.66 -14.37 -16.83
N GLY A 86 1.79 -13.60 -17.91
CA GLY A 86 0.69 -12.82 -18.49
C GLY A 86 0.65 -11.34 -18.07
N MET A 87 1.44 -10.93 -17.08
CA MET A 87 1.58 -9.51 -16.77
C MET A 87 2.67 -8.85 -17.61
N HIS A 88 2.43 -7.60 -18.00
CA HIS A 88 3.38 -6.77 -18.73
C HIS A 88 3.27 -5.31 -18.30
N LEU A 89 4.30 -4.53 -18.56
CA LEU A 89 4.34 -3.10 -18.25
C LEU A 89 3.62 -2.27 -19.31
N ILE A 90 2.80 -1.34 -18.85
CA ILE A 90 2.29 -0.24 -19.66
C ILE A 90 2.66 1.09 -19.03
N GLN A 91 2.76 2.14 -19.84
CA GLN A 91 2.78 3.51 -19.33
C GLN A 91 1.34 3.93 -19.02
N ASP A 92 1.09 4.27 -17.76
CA ASP A 92 -0.23 4.68 -17.29
C ASP A 92 -0.29 6.20 -17.09
N GLU A 93 -1.09 6.88 -17.89
CA GLU A 93 -1.23 8.33 -17.85
C GLU A 93 -1.90 8.83 -16.56
N ASN A 94 -2.73 8.01 -15.89
CA ASN A 94 -3.39 8.40 -14.65
C ASN A 94 -2.42 8.57 -13.46
N VAL A 95 -1.31 7.84 -13.50
CA VAL A 95 -0.28 7.88 -12.44
C VAL A 95 1.09 8.35 -12.96
N GLY A 96 1.19 8.69 -14.25
CA GLY A 96 2.41 9.24 -14.85
C GLY A 96 3.61 8.29 -14.85
N GLY A 97 3.40 6.98 -14.73
CA GLY A 97 4.46 5.99 -14.61
C GLY A 97 4.09 4.60 -15.10
N PRO A 98 5.06 3.67 -15.15
CA PRO A 98 4.82 2.30 -15.57
C PRO A 98 4.07 1.51 -14.50
N VAL A 99 3.10 0.71 -14.94
CA VAL A 99 2.36 -0.23 -14.08
C VAL A 99 2.27 -1.59 -14.75
N TRP A 100 2.19 -2.65 -13.96
CA TRP A 100 1.95 -4.00 -14.43
C TRP A 100 0.46 -4.26 -14.59
N ILE A 101 0.07 -4.87 -15.72
CA ILE A 101 -1.31 -5.29 -15.99
C ILE A 101 -1.37 -6.68 -16.62
N GLU A 102 -2.53 -7.30 -16.52
CA GLU A 102 -2.95 -8.41 -17.39
C GLU A 102 -3.99 -7.91 -18.39
N ASP A 103 -3.91 -8.30 -19.66
CA ASP A 103 -4.86 -7.88 -20.71
C ASP A 103 -6.31 -8.28 -20.37
N GLU A 104 -6.48 -9.40 -19.67
CA GLU A 104 -7.80 -9.88 -19.24
C GLU A 104 -8.41 -9.00 -18.13
N PHE A 105 -7.58 -8.33 -17.32
CA PHE A 105 -8.01 -7.54 -16.15
C PHE A 105 -7.41 -6.13 -16.14
N PRO A 106 -7.65 -5.30 -17.16
CA PRO A 106 -6.96 -4.02 -17.34
C PRO A 106 -7.29 -2.96 -16.26
N LEU A 107 -8.31 -3.22 -15.42
CA LEU A 107 -8.64 -2.36 -14.28
C LEU A 107 -7.80 -2.66 -13.04
N ILE A 108 -7.10 -3.81 -13.00
CA ILE A 108 -6.22 -4.18 -11.87
C ILE A 108 -4.78 -3.93 -12.30
N ARG A 109 -4.12 -3.04 -11.61
CA ARG A 109 -2.79 -2.51 -11.93
C ARG A 109 -1.88 -2.61 -10.72
N TYR A 110 -0.67 -3.08 -10.93
CA TYR A 110 0.34 -3.10 -9.87
C TYR A 110 1.38 -2.03 -10.15
N PHE A 111 1.69 -1.25 -9.13
CA PHE A 111 2.85 -0.37 -9.16
C PHE A 111 4.15 -1.19 -9.26
N CYS A 112 5.21 -0.60 -9.81
CA CYS A 112 6.54 -1.16 -9.65
C CYS A 112 6.98 -1.05 -8.19
N ASP A 113 7.71 -2.05 -7.68
CA ASP A 113 8.07 -2.18 -6.26
C ASP A 113 8.82 -0.98 -5.65
N TRP A 114 9.44 -0.13 -6.47
CA TRP A 114 10.09 1.13 -6.07
C TRP A 114 9.92 2.19 -7.17
N GLY A 115 8.69 2.44 -7.53
CA GLY A 115 8.31 3.35 -8.60
C GLY A 115 8.06 4.79 -8.15
N HIS A 116 8.29 5.74 -9.06
CA HIS A 116 7.91 7.13 -8.90
C HIS A 116 6.70 7.44 -9.77
N TYR A 117 5.69 8.09 -9.18
CA TYR A 117 4.40 8.34 -9.81
C TYR A 117 3.93 9.76 -9.56
N ASN A 118 2.95 10.19 -10.33
CA ASN A 118 2.17 11.40 -10.06
C ASN A 118 0.71 10.98 -9.84
N ILE A 119 0.29 10.88 -8.59
CA ILE A 119 -1.07 10.49 -8.23
C ILE A 119 -1.88 11.73 -7.92
N ALA A 120 -2.82 12.08 -8.80
CA ALA A 120 -3.65 13.28 -8.66
C ALA A 120 -2.83 14.57 -8.40
N GLY A 121 -1.71 14.73 -9.09
CA GLY A 121 -0.81 15.88 -8.92
C GLY A 121 0.24 15.73 -7.81
N ARG A 122 0.23 14.63 -7.02
CA ARG A 122 1.18 14.38 -5.93
C ARG A 122 2.37 13.58 -6.44
N ASN A 123 3.55 14.10 -6.19
CA ASN A 123 4.80 13.38 -6.43
C ASN A 123 4.88 12.22 -5.42
N THR A 124 4.73 10.99 -5.89
CA THR A 124 4.54 9.81 -5.04
C THR A 124 5.67 8.80 -5.24
N LEU A 125 6.24 8.33 -4.13
CA LEU A 125 7.11 7.15 -4.10
C LEU A 125 6.29 5.94 -3.64
N VAL A 126 6.39 4.83 -4.38
CA VAL A 126 5.76 3.57 -4.00
C VAL A 126 6.85 2.56 -3.64
N ILE A 127 6.69 1.85 -2.51
CA ILE A 127 7.62 0.82 -2.03
C ILE A 127 6.82 -0.44 -1.72
N GLY A 128 6.99 -1.48 -2.54
CA GLY A 128 6.32 -2.78 -2.36
C GLY A 128 7.17 -3.78 -1.60
N GLY A 129 6.51 -4.76 -0.98
CA GLY A 129 7.13 -5.87 -0.28
C GLY A 129 7.24 -5.69 1.24
N ALA A 130 7.41 -6.80 1.93
CA ALA A 130 7.66 -6.90 3.37
C ALA A 130 8.16 -8.32 3.71
N TYR A 131 8.64 -8.53 4.93
CA TYR A 131 8.96 -9.86 5.43
C TYR A 131 7.71 -10.58 5.98
N SER A 132 7.57 -11.87 5.68
CA SER A 132 6.49 -12.73 6.22
C SER A 132 6.89 -13.35 7.56
N VAL A 133 6.34 -12.85 8.66
CA VAL A 133 6.56 -13.44 10.00
C VAL A 133 6.03 -14.87 10.11
N ASP A 134 5.08 -15.25 9.26
CA ASP A 134 4.48 -16.59 9.17
C ASP A 134 5.16 -17.50 8.12
N LYS A 135 6.31 -17.11 7.57
CA LYS A 135 7.05 -17.84 6.54
C LYS A 135 7.17 -19.33 6.84
N TRP A 136 7.66 -19.68 8.03
CA TRP A 136 7.89 -21.07 8.40
C TRP A 136 6.60 -21.86 8.55
N TYR A 137 5.55 -21.25 9.09
CA TYR A 137 4.24 -21.86 9.18
C TYR A 137 3.67 -22.14 7.78
N ARG A 138 3.78 -21.23 6.85
CA ARG A 138 3.33 -21.39 5.46
C ARG A 138 4.08 -22.52 4.76
N LEU A 139 5.40 -22.54 4.85
CA LEU A 139 6.23 -23.61 4.27
C LEU A 139 5.89 -25.00 4.84
N GLN A 140 5.67 -25.11 6.16
CA GLN A 140 5.29 -26.36 6.80
C GLN A 140 3.91 -26.88 6.37
N ASN A 141 2.98 -25.96 6.03
CA ASN A 141 1.63 -26.30 5.58
C ASN A 141 1.50 -26.39 4.06
N GLY A 142 2.60 -26.25 3.31
CA GLY A 142 2.59 -26.25 1.85
C GLY A 142 1.86 -25.05 1.23
N TRP A 143 1.81 -23.95 1.94
CA TRP A 143 1.25 -22.69 1.44
C TRP A 143 2.30 -21.91 0.65
N HIS A 144 1.85 -21.02 -0.25
CA HIS A 144 2.76 -20.20 -1.00
C HIS A 144 3.53 -19.22 -0.11
N TRP A 145 4.82 -19.17 -0.31
CA TRP A 145 5.73 -18.15 0.18
C TRP A 145 6.66 -17.77 -0.97
N PHE A 146 6.91 -16.49 -1.13
CA PHE A 146 7.72 -15.95 -2.23
C PHE A 146 9.07 -15.51 -1.70
N GLU A 147 10.14 -16.13 -2.20
CA GLU A 147 11.52 -15.86 -1.73
C GLU A 147 11.93 -14.41 -1.91
N ASN A 148 11.36 -13.73 -2.92
CA ASN A 148 11.60 -12.33 -3.25
C ASN A 148 10.53 -11.39 -2.70
N GLU A 149 9.93 -11.73 -1.56
CA GLU A 149 8.90 -10.90 -0.92
C GLU A 149 9.39 -9.52 -0.49
N GLN A 150 10.68 -9.40 -0.12
CA GLN A 150 11.35 -8.13 0.16
C GLN A 150 12.09 -7.58 -1.07
N LEU A 151 12.48 -6.32 -1.05
CA LEU A 151 13.43 -5.77 -2.00
C LEU A 151 14.83 -6.33 -1.72
N THR A 152 15.60 -6.55 -2.78
CA THR A 152 17.02 -6.87 -2.67
C THR A 152 17.85 -5.65 -2.28
N ASP A 153 19.06 -5.86 -1.72
CA ASP A 153 20.00 -4.77 -1.40
C ASP A 153 20.26 -3.86 -2.59
N PHE A 154 20.32 -4.43 -3.80
CA PHE A 154 20.51 -3.66 -5.03
C PHE A 154 19.30 -2.76 -5.33
N GLU A 155 18.09 -3.27 -5.20
CA GLU A 155 16.85 -2.51 -5.42
C GLU A 155 16.69 -1.41 -4.36
N MET A 156 16.98 -1.72 -3.10
CA MET A 156 16.98 -0.76 -2.01
C MET A 156 17.98 0.38 -2.25
N ALA A 157 19.21 0.06 -2.65
CA ALA A 157 20.23 1.05 -2.96
C ALA A 157 19.86 1.90 -4.18
N ALA A 158 19.27 1.30 -5.23
CA ALA A 158 18.83 1.99 -6.42
C ALA A 158 17.64 2.93 -6.13
N CYS A 159 16.68 2.48 -5.33
CA CYS A 159 15.54 3.28 -4.88
C CYS A 159 16.03 4.53 -4.13
N LEU A 160 16.83 4.36 -3.07
CA LEU A 160 17.35 5.46 -2.27
C LEU A 160 18.17 6.46 -3.11
N LYS A 161 19.04 5.96 -3.98
CA LYS A 161 19.85 6.81 -4.89
C LYS A 161 18.97 7.70 -5.78
N ASN A 162 17.83 7.18 -6.25
CA ASN A 162 16.92 7.93 -7.11
C ASN A 162 15.98 8.85 -6.31
N ALA A 163 15.64 8.49 -5.07
CA ALA A 163 14.69 9.22 -4.23
C ALA A 163 15.32 10.40 -3.47
N LYS A 164 16.55 10.27 -2.95
CA LYS A 164 17.17 11.24 -2.02
C LYS A 164 17.34 12.68 -2.53
N TYR A 165 17.23 12.91 -3.83
CA TYR A 165 17.30 14.24 -4.43
C TYR A 165 15.94 14.77 -4.89
N ARG A 166 14.86 14.13 -4.44
CA ARG A 166 13.49 14.48 -4.77
C ARG A 166 12.73 14.83 -3.50
N GLU A 167 11.61 15.50 -3.67
CA GLU A 167 10.63 15.76 -2.62
C GLU A 167 9.35 15.00 -2.99
N PHE A 168 8.79 14.25 -2.07
CA PHE A 168 7.57 13.50 -2.28
C PHE A 168 6.44 14.07 -1.43
N ASP A 169 5.30 14.28 -2.05
CA ASP A 169 4.08 14.62 -1.33
C ASP A 169 3.56 13.40 -0.57
N LEU A 170 3.79 12.21 -1.15
CA LEU A 170 3.23 10.96 -0.65
C LEU A 170 4.23 9.82 -0.78
N ILE A 171 4.35 8.99 0.26
CA ILE A 171 4.95 7.67 0.18
C ILE A 171 3.86 6.63 0.45
N LEU A 172 3.71 5.68 -0.46
CA LEU A 172 2.83 4.53 -0.33
C LEU A 172 3.69 3.27 -0.20
N SER A 173 3.53 2.55 0.88
CA SER A 173 4.30 1.32 1.06
C SER A 173 3.44 0.18 1.61
N HIS A 174 3.96 -1.06 1.55
CA HIS A 174 3.29 -2.15 2.24
C HIS A 174 3.71 -2.19 3.70
N THR A 175 5.00 -2.37 4.02
CA THR A 175 5.53 -2.20 5.38
C THR A 175 5.99 -0.75 5.63
N CYS A 176 6.61 -0.46 6.76
CA CYS A 176 6.98 0.89 7.19
C CYS A 176 8.42 0.97 7.74
N PRO A 177 8.98 2.19 7.94
CA PRO A 177 10.22 2.39 8.69
C PRO A 177 10.16 1.79 10.10
N LEU A 178 11.30 1.38 10.65
CA LEU A 178 11.40 0.79 11.99
C LEU A 178 10.73 1.65 13.07
N SER A 179 10.89 2.97 13.00
CA SER A 179 10.34 3.91 13.99
C SER A 179 8.81 4.00 13.95
N PHE A 180 8.17 3.54 12.88
CA PHE A 180 6.72 3.54 12.72
C PHE A 180 6.09 2.16 12.92
N GLN A 181 6.90 1.12 13.17
CA GLN A 181 6.37 -0.21 13.44
C GLN A 181 5.45 -0.20 14.68
N PRO A 182 4.25 -0.79 14.59
CA PRO A 182 3.30 -0.87 15.70
C PRO A 182 3.70 -1.98 16.68
N THR A 183 4.84 -1.80 17.37
CA THR A 183 5.44 -2.83 18.23
C THR A 183 4.54 -3.27 19.38
N ASP A 184 3.59 -2.43 19.79
CA ASP A 184 2.56 -2.73 20.78
C ASP A 184 1.50 -3.73 20.29
N MET A 185 1.43 -3.97 18.96
CA MET A 185 0.53 -4.90 18.31
C MET A 185 1.20 -6.21 17.88
N PHE A 186 2.50 -6.34 18.07
CA PHE A 186 3.22 -7.54 17.66
C PHE A 186 2.71 -8.79 18.38
N LEU A 187 2.63 -9.88 17.64
CA LEU A 187 2.16 -11.15 18.17
C LEU A 187 3.12 -11.71 19.22
N ASN A 188 2.67 -11.87 20.45
CA ASN A 188 3.50 -12.29 21.59
C ASN A 188 4.16 -13.67 21.42
N PHE A 189 3.66 -14.51 20.51
CA PHE A 189 4.20 -15.85 20.24
C PHE A 189 5.24 -15.87 19.12
N ILE A 190 5.50 -14.75 18.47
CA ILE A 190 6.58 -14.59 17.47
C ILE A 190 7.84 -14.10 18.18
N ASP A 191 8.92 -14.88 18.05
CA ASP A 191 10.24 -14.44 18.50
C ASP A 191 10.75 -13.35 17.55
N GLN A 192 10.69 -12.11 17.99
CA GLN A 192 11.10 -10.94 17.19
C GLN A 192 12.58 -10.97 16.78
N SER A 193 13.43 -11.73 17.48
CA SER A 193 14.83 -11.89 17.08
C SER A 193 15.02 -12.71 15.80
N THR A 194 13.97 -13.42 15.36
CA THR A 194 13.97 -14.24 14.14
C THR A 194 13.34 -13.53 12.93
N VAL A 195 12.79 -12.34 13.15
CA VAL A 195 12.16 -11.53 12.10
C VAL A 195 13.23 -10.75 11.36
N ASP A 196 13.23 -10.84 10.04
CA ASP A 196 14.12 -10.06 9.20
C ASP A 196 13.55 -8.65 8.97
N ASN A 197 14.07 -7.70 9.72
CA ASN A 197 13.70 -6.27 9.60
C ASN A 197 14.65 -5.49 8.68
N SER A 198 15.38 -6.14 7.78
CA SER A 198 16.33 -5.45 6.89
C SER A 198 15.67 -4.40 6.01
N MET A 199 14.47 -4.67 5.52
CA MET A 199 13.69 -3.74 4.69
C MET A 199 13.19 -2.55 5.51
N GLU A 200 12.65 -2.77 6.71
CA GLU A 200 12.20 -1.70 7.61
C GLU A 200 13.37 -0.82 8.09
N ALA A 201 14.54 -1.43 8.33
CA ALA A 201 15.76 -0.70 8.65
C ALA A 201 16.25 0.17 7.49
N TRP A 202 16.16 -0.34 6.26
CA TRP A 202 16.45 0.46 5.08
C TRP A 202 15.39 1.57 4.88
N MET A 203 14.11 1.29 5.10
CA MET A 203 13.06 2.32 5.03
C MET A 203 13.25 3.42 6.08
N GLU A 204 13.87 3.10 7.23
CA GLU A 204 14.27 4.13 8.20
C GLU A 204 15.30 5.09 7.60
N ILE A 205 16.26 4.61 6.80
CA ILE A 205 17.20 5.46 6.07
C ILE A 205 16.44 6.31 5.01
N VAL A 206 15.47 5.72 4.30
CA VAL A 206 14.60 6.49 3.38
C VAL A 206 13.89 7.61 4.13
N ARG A 207 13.31 7.31 5.31
CA ARG A 207 12.63 8.30 6.17
C ARG A 207 13.53 9.49 6.54
N GLU A 208 14.80 9.24 6.78
CA GLU A 208 15.78 10.25 7.21
C GLU A 208 16.39 11.05 6.06
N GLU A 209 16.65 10.39 4.91
CA GLU A 209 17.39 11.01 3.81
C GLU A 209 16.49 11.58 2.70
N VAL A 210 15.22 11.18 2.63
CA VAL A 210 14.26 11.62 1.61
C VAL A 210 13.28 12.61 2.22
N LYS A 211 12.98 13.68 1.50
CA LYS A 211 11.91 14.61 1.91
C LYS A 211 10.56 14.06 1.49
N TRP A 212 9.65 13.99 2.44
CA TRP A 212 8.29 13.52 2.23
C TRP A 212 7.29 14.27 3.14
N ASN A 213 6.01 14.33 2.73
CA ASN A 213 4.96 15.02 3.48
C ASN A 213 4.00 14.05 4.17
N CYS A 214 3.66 12.93 3.54
CA CYS A 214 2.74 11.94 4.10
C CYS A 214 3.21 10.52 3.78
N TRP A 215 3.06 9.60 4.74
CA TRP A 215 3.42 8.17 4.57
C TRP A 215 2.25 7.28 4.94
N LEU A 216 1.75 6.49 3.97
CA LEU A 216 0.63 5.57 4.15
C LEU A 216 1.10 4.13 3.91
N PHE A 217 0.74 3.22 4.80
CA PHE A 217 1.18 1.82 4.73
C PHE A 217 0.13 0.82 5.24
N GLY A 218 0.31 -0.48 4.97
CA GLY A 218 -0.55 -1.60 5.38
C GLY A 218 0.15 -2.58 6.32
N HIS A 219 0.11 -3.87 5.98
CA HIS A 219 0.88 -4.99 6.55
C HIS A 219 0.53 -5.42 7.97
N TYR A 220 0.39 -4.52 8.93
CA TYR A 220 0.20 -4.87 10.34
C TYR A 220 -1.27 -5.01 10.76
N HIS A 221 -2.20 -5.00 9.80
CA HIS A 221 -3.63 -5.24 9.98
C HIS A 221 -4.30 -4.34 11.03
N ALA A 222 -3.98 -3.06 10.99
CA ALA A 222 -4.63 -2.06 11.83
C ALA A 222 -4.96 -0.79 11.03
N ASP A 223 -5.99 -0.10 11.48
CA ASP A 223 -6.38 1.22 10.99
C ASP A 223 -6.07 2.21 12.09
N ARG A 224 -4.95 2.96 11.97
CA ARG A 224 -4.56 3.91 12.99
C ARG A 224 -3.48 4.91 12.54
N ILE A 225 -3.36 6.00 13.30
CA ILE A 225 -2.32 7.02 13.15
C ILE A 225 -1.11 6.62 13.98
N GLU A 226 0.06 6.43 13.36
CA GLU A 226 1.28 5.98 14.01
C GLU A 226 2.16 7.14 14.48
N ALA A 227 2.25 8.20 13.69
CA ALA A 227 3.02 9.41 13.95
C ALA A 227 2.41 10.58 13.16
N PRO A 228 2.83 11.84 13.37
CA PRO A 228 2.41 12.93 12.50
C PRO A 228 2.68 12.59 11.03
N HIS A 229 1.64 12.75 10.19
CA HIS A 229 1.66 12.45 8.75
C HIS A 229 1.89 10.97 8.39
N VAL A 230 1.70 10.03 9.34
CA VAL A 230 1.93 8.60 9.14
C VAL A 230 0.70 7.81 9.56
N GLU A 231 0.08 7.15 8.60
CA GLU A 231 -1.15 6.39 8.83
C GLU A 231 -1.03 4.96 8.31
N GLN A 232 -1.54 4.04 9.11
CA GLN A 232 -1.66 2.63 8.79
C GLN A 232 -3.09 2.31 8.40
N PHE A 233 -3.26 1.52 7.34
CA PHE A 233 -4.54 1.10 6.81
C PHE A 233 -4.69 -0.41 6.81
N TYR A 234 -5.88 -0.88 7.15
CA TYR A 234 -6.28 -2.28 7.03
C TYR A 234 -7.68 -2.38 6.41
N THR A 235 -8.72 -2.11 7.19
CA THR A 235 -10.12 -2.27 6.75
C THR A 235 -10.78 -0.98 6.31
N GLU A 236 -10.29 0.13 6.75
CA GLU A 236 -10.85 1.43 6.43
C GLU A 236 -10.56 1.84 4.98
N VAL A 237 -11.42 2.70 4.48
CA VAL A 237 -11.29 3.31 3.16
C VAL A 237 -11.42 4.81 3.32
N GLU A 238 -10.37 5.53 2.95
CA GLU A 238 -10.38 7.00 3.01
C GLU A 238 -10.05 7.61 1.65
N LYS A 239 -10.57 8.81 1.43
CA LYS A 239 -10.20 9.62 0.29
C LYS A 239 -8.86 10.30 0.55
N LEU A 240 -7.96 10.27 -0.44
CA LEU A 240 -6.62 10.85 -0.30
C LEU A 240 -6.65 12.33 0.08
N GLU A 241 -7.58 13.09 -0.49
CA GLU A 241 -7.76 14.51 -0.17
C GLU A 241 -8.18 14.74 1.29
N ASP A 242 -8.95 13.84 1.90
CA ASP A 242 -9.41 13.97 3.29
C ASP A 242 -8.25 13.70 4.27
N ILE A 243 -7.39 12.73 3.95
CA ILE A 243 -6.15 12.46 4.68
C ILE A 243 -5.26 13.72 4.68
N GLU A 244 -5.05 14.33 3.52
CA GLU A 244 -4.23 15.55 3.39
C GLU A 244 -4.85 16.75 4.12
N ALA A 245 -6.17 16.92 4.03
CA ALA A 245 -6.87 18.00 4.73
C ALA A 245 -6.73 17.87 6.25
N ARG A 246 -6.77 16.63 6.77
CA ARG A 246 -6.54 16.32 8.19
C ARG A 246 -5.13 16.76 8.63
N TRP A 247 -4.10 16.40 7.88
CA TRP A 247 -2.71 16.75 8.20
C TRP A 247 -2.45 18.24 8.06
N LYS A 248 -2.98 18.87 7.02
CA LYS A 248 -2.91 20.32 6.87
C LYS A 248 -3.52 21.05 8.05
N LYS A 249 -4.70 20.62 8.53
CA LYS A 249 -5.34 21.19 9.71
C LYS A 249 -4.47 21.01 10.95
N TYR A 250 -3.89 19.82 11.13
CA TYR A 250 -2.99 19.54 12.24
C TYR A 250 -1.76 20.47 12.23
N ASP A 251 -1.14 20.70 11.09
CA ASP A 251 0.00 21.61 10.95
C ASP A 251 -0.35 23.08 11.28
N GLU A 252 -1.57 23.51 10.92
CA GLU A 252 -2.01 24.87 11.13
C GLU A 252 -2.49 25.14 12.56
N THR A 253 -3.07 24.16 13.22
CA THR A 253 -3.80 24.36 14.50
C THR A 253 -3.26 23.54 15.66
N GLY A 254 -2.50 22.50 15.41
CA GLY A 254 -2.15 21.46 16.38
C GLY A 254 -3.30 20.53 16.75
N GLU A 255 -4.49 20.76 16.17
CA GLU A 255 -5.68 19.93 16.43
C GLU A 255 -5.81 18.84 15.36
N LEU A 256 -5.98 17.60 15.80
CA LEU A 256 -6.20 16.47 14.93
C LEU A 256 -7.68 16.04 15.01
N ASP A 257 -8.42 16.23 13.94
CA ASP A 257 -9.74 15.61 13.79
C ASP A 257 -9.51 14.13 13.42
N TRP A 258 -9.67 13.31 14.42
CA TRP A 258 -9.38 11.89 14.27
C TRP A 258 -10.60 11.03 14.61
N TRP A 259 -10.89 10.11 13.74
CA TRP A 259 -11.80 8.99 13.94
C TRP A 259 -11.03 7.66 13.96
N LEU A 260 -9.78 7.63 13.45
CA LEU A 260 -8.88 6.51 13.58
C LEU A 260 -8.22 6.47 14.96
N PRO A 261 -8.02 5.28 15.56
CA PRO A 261 -7.22 5.14 16.77
C PRO A 261 -5.79 5.70 16.57
N MET A 262 -5.23 6.24 17.63
CA MET A 262 -3.82 6.67 17.63
C MET A 262 -2.92 5.65 18.32
N SER A 263 -1.71 5.46 17.81
CA SER A 263 -0.69 4.67 18.49
C SER A 263 -0.34 5.27 19.87
N PRO A 264 0.21 4.49 20.80
CA PRO A 264 0.69 5.04 22.07
C PRO A 264 1.75 6.13 21.90
N ALA A 265 2.52 6.07 20.82
CA ALA A 265 3.52 7.10 20.49
C ALA A 265 2.84 8.40 20.07
N MET A 266 1.84 8.32 19.17
CA MET A 266 1.09 9.48 18.69
C MET A 266 0.27 10.14 19.80
N GLN A 267 -0.36 9.36 20.68
CA GLN A 267 -1.08 9.88 21.86
C GLN A 267 -0.20 10.74 22.76
N LYS A 268 1.09 10.38 22.92
CA LYS A 268 2.05 11.18 23.69
C LYS A 268 2.41 12.51 23.02
N ILE A 269 2.29 12.60 21.71
CA ILE A 269 2.57 13.83 20.95
C ILE A 269 1.41 14.80 21.11
N VAL A 270 0.17 14.33 20.87
CA VAL A 270 -1.05 15.16 20.90
C VAL A 270 -1.42 15.64 22.30
N ASN A 271 -1.05 14.89 23.35
CA ASN A 271 -1.35 15.25 24.75
C ASN A 271 -0.26 16.15 25.41
N LYS A 272 0.70 16.67 24.68
CA LYS A 272 1.69 17.65 25.13
C LYS A 272 1.25 19.08 24.82
#